data_6ffe8cf0ebb83e658bd446498a027cc3
#
_entry.id   6ffe8cf0ebb83e658bd446498a027cc3
#
_cell.length_a   1.000
_cell.length_b   1.000
_cell.length_c   1.000
_cell.angle_alpha   90.00
_cell.angle_beta   90.00
_cell.angle_gamma   90.00
#
_symmetry.space_group_name_H-M   'P 1'
#
loop_
_entity.id
_entity.type
_entity.pdbx_description
1 polymer ?
#
loop_
_entity_poly.entity_id
_entity_poly.type
_entity_poly.pdbx_seq_one_letter_code
_entity_poly.pdbx_strand_id
1 'polypeptide(L)'
;MKRQKIARVTQLHILEDLKPFISVFASVARKYDISTTKVITLFDEKRYLMPRILLIDEFYFQRHSQQKYAFVMMNFENKVIVDIIKSRWQNVLSDYFYSIDADKGKGEKSEKEKVEFVCSDLYEPYRSIIATYFKNATYLVDHLHVVKLVNDQLNNTRKREMRKHSNDK
;
A
#
# COMPACT_ATOMS: atom_id res chain seq x y z
N MET A 1 -4.60 8.56 30.94
CA MET A 1 -3.55 9.21 30.14
C MET A 1 -4.16 10.36 29.35
N LYS A 2 -3.70 11.62 29.58
CA LYS A 2 -4.14 12.77 28.77
C LYS A 2 -3.64 12.58 27.33
N ARG A 3 -4.56 12.61 26.34
CA ARG A 3 -4.20 12.64 24.92
C ARG A 3 -3.37 13.88 24.65
N GLN A 4 -2.07 13.74 24.40
CA GLN A 4 -1.24 14.84 23.92
C GLN A 4 -1.77 15.28 22.55
N LYS A 5 -2.22 16.54 22.47
CA LYS A 5 -2.58 17.17 21.19
C LYS A 5 -1.27 17.58 20.49
N ILE A 6 -1.01 16.99 19.33
CA ILE A 6 0.12 17.39 18.50
C ILE A 6 -0.21 18.74 17.85
N ALA A 7 0.71 19.70 17.91
CA ALA A 7 0.52 21.00 17.27
C ALA A 7 0.36 20.86 15.75
N ARG A 8 -0.46 21.71 15.12
CA ARG A 8 -0.75 21.65 13.68
C ARG A 8 0.51 21.74 12.80
N VAL A 9 1.48 22.57 13.22
CA VAL A 9 2.77 22.70 12.52
C VAL A 9 3.56 21.38 12.57
N THR A 10 3.60 20.73 13.73
CA THR A 10 4.24 19.42 13.90
C THR A 10 3.55 18.34 13.04
N GLN A 11 2.22 18.38 12.93
CA GLN A 11 1.48 17.47 12.05
C GLN A 11 1.87 17.64 10.57
N LEU A 12 2.05 18.89 10.12
CA LEU A 12 2.51 19.18 8.75
C LEU A 12 3.93 18.66 8.51
N HIS A 13 4.85 18.86 9.45
CA HIS A 13 6.21 18.33 9.33
C HIS A 13 6.24 16.80 9.30
N ILE A 14 5.43 16.13 10.13
CA ILE A 14 5.28 14.67 10.09
C ILE A 14 4.82 14.19 8.69
N LEU A 15 3.85 14.88 8.11
CA LEU A 15 3.34 14.57 6.77
C LEU A 15 4.39 14.84 5.68
N GLU A 16 5.20 15.90 5.83
CA GLU A 16 6.30 16.21 4.92
C GLU A 16 7.43 15.17 4.99
N ASP A 17 7.78 14.71 6.19
CA ASP A 17 8.77 13.65 6.37
C ASP A 17 8.33 12.29 5.82
N LEU A 18 7.03 12.08 5.65
CA LEU A 18 6.48 10.87 5.04
C LEU A 18 6.40 10.94 3.50
N LYS A 19 6.52 12.12 2.90
CA LYS A 19 6.49 12.30 1.44
C LYS A 19 7.57 11.50 0.70
N PRO A 20 8.85 11.49 1.13
CA PRO A 20 9.82 10.59 0.52
C PRO A 20 9.55 9.15 1.01
N PHE A 21 9.30 8.23 0.10
CA PHE A 21 9.09 6.79 0.36
C PHE A 21 10.22 6.11 1.17
N ILE A 22 11.29 6.84 1.47
CA ILE A 22 12.46 6.39 2.20
C ILE A 22 12.23 6.35 3.73
N SER A 23 11.24 7.09 4.24
CA SER A 23 10.99 7.16 5.68
C SER A 23 9.97 6.11 6.12
N VAL A 24 10.45 5.06 6.76
CA VAL A 24 9.59 4.08 7.42
C VAL A 24 8.78 4.79 8.52
N PHE A 25 7.48 4.54 8.62
CA PHE A 25 6.60 5.14 9.67
C PHE A 25 7.19 5.07 11.07
N ALA A 26 7.89 3.96 11.37
CA ALA A 26 8.60 3.79 12.65
C ALA A 26 9.75 4.79 12.83
N SER A 27 10.41 5.26 11.79
CA SER A 27 11.48 6.27 11.90
C SER A 27 10.91 7.66 12.14
N VAL A 28 9.81 7.99 11.47
CA VAL A 28 9.07 9.24 11.69
C VAL A 28 8.48 9.26 13.11
N ALA A 29 7.86 8.17 13.53
CA ALA A 29 7.33 8.02 14.88
C ALA A 29 8.41 8.27 15.95
N ARG A 30 9.61 7.71 15.78
CA ARG A 30 10.76 7.94 16.66
C ARG A 30 11.26 9.38 16.63
N LYS A 31 11.33 9.99 15.44
CA LYS A 31 11.79 11.39 15.29
C LYS A 31 10.91 12.37 16.08
N TYR A 32 9.61 12.11 16.18
CA TYR A 32 8.64 12.98 16.84
C TYR A 32 8.16 12.47 18.21
N ASP A 33 8.76 11.39 18.72
CA ASP A 33 8.41 10.75 20.00
C ASP A 33 6.89 10.44 20.11
N ILE A 34 6.33 9.88 19.05
CA ILE A 34 4.93 9.49 18.98
C ILE A 34 4.80 8.03 18.54
N SER A 35 3.62 7.43 18.77
CA SER A 35 3.38 6.06 18.31
C SER A 35 3.24 6.01 16.79
N THR A 36 3.68 4.90 16.19
CA THR A 36 3.46 4.61 14.76
C THR A 36 1.98 4.69 14.38
N THR A 37 1.10 4.21 15.27
CA THR A 37 -0.36 4.33 15.10
C THR A 37 -0.82 5.77 14.98
N LYS A 38 -0.20 6.71 15.76
CA LYS A 38 -0.55 8.13 15.68
C LYS A 38 -0.10 8.75 14.36
N VAL A 39 1.09 8.38 13.87
CA VAL A 39 1.57 8.81 12.54
C VAL A 39 0.57 8.41 11.45
N ILE A 40 0.11 7.16 11.47
CA ILE A 40 -0.86 6.64 10.49
C ILE A 40 -2.21 7.37 10.63
N THR A 41 -2.68 7.63 11.87
CA THR A 41 -3.93 8.38 12.08
C THR A 41 -3.85 9.79 11.50
N LEU A 42 -2.70 10.47 11.63
CA LEU A 42 -2.49 11.78 11.03
C LEU A 42 -2.52 11.72 9.49
N PHE A 43 -2.10 10.60 8.93
CA PHE A 43 -2.17 10.33 7.51
C PHE A 43 -3.62 10.09 7.03
N ASP A 44 -4.39 9.31 7.80
CA ASP A 44 -5.82 9.02 7.52
C ASP A 44 -6.67 10.31 7.42
N GLU A 45 -6.26 11.40 8.12
CA GLU A 45 -6.96 12.69 8.09
C GLU A 45 -6.71 13.52 6.81
N LYS A 46 -5.78 13.10 5.94
CA LYS A 46 -5.35 13.87 4.76
C LYS A 46 -5.01 12.99 3.56
N ARG A 47 -6.00 12.26 3.05
CA ARG A 47 -5.84 11.53 1.80
C ARG A 47 -5.56 12.49 0.62
N TYR A 48 -4.60 12.16 -0.22
CA TYR A 48 -4.36 12.85 -1.48
C TYR A 48 -5.27 12.31 -2.59
N LEU A 49 -5.54 13.13 -3.61
CA LEU A 49 -6.27 12.70 -4.80
C LEU A 49 -5.51 11.58 -5.53
N MET A 50 -6.27 10.71 -6.19
CA MET A 50 -5.70 9.62 -6.99
C MET A 50 -4.82 10.17 -8.11
N PRO A 51 -3.58 9.70 -8.25
CA PRO A 51 -2.64 10.13 -9.28
C PRO A 51 -2.92 9.43 -10.62
N ARG A 52 -2.28 9.90 -11.68
CA ARG A 52 -2.29 9.25 -13.00
C ARG A 52 -1.65 7.87 -12.98
N ILE A 53 -0.53 7.72 -12.26
CA ILE A 53 0.19 6.44 -12.07
C ILE A 53 0.19 6.09 -10.59
N LEU A 54 -0.59 5.07 -10.24
CA LEU A 54 -0.77 4.61 -8.87
C LEU A 54 0.08 3.36 -8.61
N LEU A 55 0.91 3.39 -7.58
CA LEU A 55 1.55 2.21 -7.02
C LEU A 55 0.75 1.70 -5.83
N ILE A 56 0.59 0.40 -5.77
CA ILE A 56 -0.06 -0.31 -4.66
C ILE A 56 0.91 -1.34 -4.13
N ASP A 57 1.10 -1.33 -2.82
CA ASP A 57 1.95 -2.28 -2.10
C ASP A 57 1.41 -2.52 -0.70
N GLU A 58 2.02 -3.42 0.05
CA GLU A 58 1.71 -3.66 1.44
C GLU A 58 2.97 -3.64 2.31
N PHE A 59 2.81 -3.28 3.58
CA PHE A 59 3.88 -3.42 4.54
C PHE A 59 3.39 -4.06 5.83
N TYR A 60 4.29 -4.74 6.51
CA TYR A 60 4.02 -5.35 7.80
C TYR A 60 3.87 -4.26 8.86
N PHE A 61 2.69 -4.16 9.42
CA PHE A 61 2.30 -3.06 10.29
C PHE A 61 2.25 -3.44 11.77
N GLN A 62 1.69 -4.62 12.11
CA GLN A 62 1.41 -4.94 13.50
C GLN A 62 1.55 -6.44 13.82
N ARG A 63 2.29 -6.76 14.89
CA ARG A 63 2.62 -8.14 15.27
C ARG A 63 1.46 -8.90 15.91
N HIS A 64 0.59 -8.22 16.67
CA HIS A 64 -0.43 -8.82 17.54
C HIS A 64 -1.87 -8.60 17.08
N SER A 65 -2.08 -8.22 15.84
CA SER A 65 -3.41 -8.02 15.25
C SER A 65 -3.71 -9.11 14.21
N GLN A 66 -5.00 -9.41 14.01
CA GLN A 66 -5.43 -10.25 12.88
C GLN A 66 -5.06 -9.60 11.53
N GLN A 67 -5.05 -8.28 11.49
CA GLN A 67 -4.64 -7.49 10.33
C GLN A 67 -3.18 -7.06 10.49
N LYS A 68 -2.27 -7.91 10.02
CA LYS A 68 -0.82 -7.70 10.18
C LYS A 68 -0.23 -6.75 9.14
N TYR A 69 -0.94 -6.53 8.05
CA TYR A 69 -0.47 -5.76 6.90
C TYR A 69 -1.35 -4.54 6.67
N ALA A 70 -0.72 -3.44 6.34
CA ALA A 70 -1.36 -2.25 5.84
C ALA A 70 -1.16 -2.14 4.33
N PHE A 71 -2.20 -1.73 3.63
CA PHE A 71 -2.21 -1.43 2.22
C PHE A 71 -1.76 0.01 2.02
N VAL A 72 -0.84 0.25 1.12
CA VAL A 72 -0.30 1.58 0.82
C VAL A 72 -0.51 1.91 -0.65
N MET A 73 -0.92 3.14 -0.89
CA MET A 73 -1.01 3.74 -2.22
C MET A 73 -0.02 4.89 -2.35
N MET A 74 0.69 4.93 -3.46
CA MET A 74 1.69 5.95 -3.73
C MET A 74 1.56 6.49 -5.16
N ASN A 75 1.76 7.79 -5.30
CA ASN A 75 1.94 8.42 -6.60
C ASN A 75 3.36 8.12 -7.11
N PHE A 76 3.46 7.43 -8.26
CA PHE A 76 4.74 7.06 -8.86
C PHE A 76 5.55 8.29 -9.29
N GLU A 77 4.92 9.34 -9.79
CA GLU A 77 5.58 10.47 -10.42
C GLU A 77 6.32 11.33 -9.39
N ASN A 78 5.69 11.63 -8.26
CA ASN A 78 6.26 12.50 -7.23
C ASN A 78 6.69 11.77 -5.95
N LYS A 79 6.52 10.44 -5.90
CA LYS A 79 6.86 9.58 -4.76
C LYS A 79 6.15 9.95 -3.44
N VAL A 80 4.95 10.52 -3.55
CA VAL A 80 4.12 10.88 -2.39
C VAL A 80 3.16 9.75 -2.09
N ILE A 81 3.01 9.41 -0.80
CA ILE A 81 1.99 8.47 -0.35
C ILE A 81 0.62 9.14 -0.51
N VAL A 82 -0.27 8.48 -1.23
CA VAL A 82 -1.64 8.93 -1.45
C VAL A 82 -2.49 8.63 -0.22
N ASP A 83 -2.43 7.38 0.25
CA ASP A 83 -3.15 6.96 1.43
C ASP A 83 -2.62 5.63 1.97
N ILE A 84 -3.00 5.30 3.22
CA ILE A 84 -2.66 4.04 3.88
C ILE A 84 -3.88 3.50 4.60
N ILE A 85 -4.23 2.26 4.26
CA ILE A 85 -5.34 1.55 4.86
C ILE A 85 -4.79 0.46 5.77
N LYS A 86 -5.25 0.43 7.04
CA LYS A 86 -4.76 -0.51 8.07
C LYS A 86 -5.21 -1.96 7.85
N SER A 87 -5.47 -2.33 6.61
CA SER A 87 -5.89 -3.66 6.22
C SER A 87 -5.58 -3.89 4.75
N ARG A 88 -5.31 -5.15 4.38
CA ARG A 88 -5.23 -5.58 2.99
C ARG A 88 -6.41 -6.47 2.57
N TRP A 89 -7.38 -6.65 3.46
CA TRP A 89 -8.53 -7.49 3.18
C TRP A 89 -9.43 -6.87 2.12
N GLN A 90 -9.87 -7.68 1.19
CA GLN A 90 -10.62 -7.24 0.01
C GLN A 90 -11.91 -6.48 0.38
N ASN A 91 -12.64 -6.91 1.40
CA ASN A 91 -13.85 -6.24 1.86
C ASN A 91 -13.54 -4.81 2.36
N VAL A 92 -12.50 -4.64 3.18
CA VAL A 92 -12.11 -3.32 3.71
C VAL A 92 -11.65 -2.39 2.59
N LEU A 93 -10.88 -2.92 1.62
CA LEU A 93 -10.44 -2.16 0.46
C LEU A 93 -11.62 -1.80 -0.45
N SER A 94 -12.58 -2.72 -0.62
CA SER A 94 -13.80 -2.44 -1.39
C SER A 94 -14.62 -1.31 -0.77
N ASP A 95 -14.84 -1.35 0.54
CA ASP A 95 -15.56 -0.29 1.27
C ASP A 95 -14.83 1.05 1.12
N TYR A 96 -13.50 1.05 1.25
CA TYR A 96 -12.69 2.24 1.06
C TYR A 96 -12.82 2.83 -0.35
N PHE A 97 -12.62 2.03 -1.41
CA PHE A 97 -12.72 2.52 -2.78
C PHE A 97 -14.15 2.91 -3.17
N TYR A 98 -15.15 2.29 -2.57
CA TYR A 98 -16.54 2.71 -2.72
C TYR A 98 -16.76 4.09 -2.09
N SER A 99 -16.26 4.31 -0.87
CA SER A 99 -16.44 5.57 -0.14
C SER A 99 -15.79 6.78 -0.82
N ILE A 100 -14.76 6.59 -1.62
CA ILE A 100 -14.09 7.69 -2.37
C ILE A 100 -15.07 8.45 -3.27
N ASP A 101 -16.08 7.78 -3.78
CA ASP A 101 -17.07 8.38 -4.69
C ASP A 101 -18.39 8.72 -4.00
N ALA A 102 -18.55 8.41 -2.70
CA ALA A 102 -19.80 8.57 -1.98
C ALA A 102 -20.26 10.04 -1.86
N ASP A 103 -19.32 10.97 -1.77
CA ASP A 103 -19.59 12.40 -1.59
C ASP A 103 -19.64 13.18 -2.92
N LYS A 104 -19.58 12.49 -4.07
CA LYS A 104 -19.60 13.16 -5.38
C LYS A 104 -21.00 13.54 -5.82
N GLY A 105 -21.12 14.75 -6.37
CA GLY A 105 -22.33 15.22 -7.04
C GLY A 105 -22.67 14.39 -8.28
N LYS A 106 -23.97 14.34 -8.63
CA LYS A 106 -24.40 13.71 -9.89
C LYS A 106 -23.70 14.36 -11.09
N GLY A 107 -22.89 13.57 -11.81
CA GLY A 107 -22.16 14.02 -13.02
C GLY A 107 -20.68 14.34 -12.81
N GLU A 108 -20.16 14.32 -11.59
CA GLU A 108 -18.72 14.42 -11.36
C GLU A 108 -18.02 13.09 -11.65
N LYS A 109 -16.93 13.18 -12.45
CA LYS A 109 -16.10 12.01 -12.74
C LYS A 109 -15.39 11.52 -11.49
N SER A 110 -15.37 10.20 -11.31
CA SER A 110 -14.57 9.57 -10.25
C SER A 110 -13.09 9.93 -10.40
N GLU A 111 -12.42 10.23 -9.28
CA GLU A 111 -10.97 10.41 -9.32
C GLU A 111 -10.24 9.12 -9.73
N LYS A 112 -10.84 7.95 -9.52
CA LYS A 112 -10.35 6.64 -9.99
C LYS A 112 -10.33 6.54 -11.52
N GLU A 113 -11.20 7.27 -12.23
CA GLU A 113 -11.21 7.33 -13.70
C GLU A 113 -10.01 8.07 -14.29
N LYS A 114 -9.33 8.90 -13.49
CA LYS A 114 -8.12 9.63 -13.88
C LYS A 114 -6.86 8.78 -13.81
N VAL A 115 -6.93 7.62 -13.15
CA VAL A 115 -5.82 6.69 -13.04
C VAL A 115 -5.66 5.95 -14.36
N GLU A 116 -4.50 6.12 -14.99
CA GLU A 116 -4.18 5.47 -16.27
C GLU A 116 -3.40 4.15 -16.06
N PHE A 117 -2.59 4.09 -15.00
CA PHE A 117 -1.78 2.93 -14.69
C PHE A 117 -1.86 2.60 -13.20
N VAL A 118 -2.04 1.32 -12.90
CA VAL A 118 -1.93 0.81 -11.54
C VAL A 118 -0.88 -0.30 -11.52
N CYS A 119 0.16 -0.11 -10.72
CA CYS A 119 1.21 -1.12 -10.53
C CYS A 119 1.07 -1.74 -9.14
N SER A 120 1.04 -3.08 -9.07
CA SER A 120 1.08 -3.83 -7.81
C SER A 120 1.82 -5.15 -7.96
N ASP A 121 1.97 -5.88 -6.85
CA ASP A 121 2.42 -7.26 -6.85
C ASP A 121 1.37 -8.20 -7.49
N LEU A 122 1.71 -9.50 -7.57
CA LEU A 122 0.84 -10.54 -8.13
C LEU A 122 -0.24 -11.05 -7.15
N TYR A 123 -0.54 -10.32 -6.09
CA TYR A 123 -1.55 -10.72 -5.12
C TYR A 123 -2.96 -10.62 -5.71
N GLU A 124 -3.65 -11.75 -5.86
CA GLU A 124 -4.94 -11.85 -6.56
C GLU A 124 -6.04 -10.89 -6.04
N PRO A 125 -6.17 -10.66 -4.72
CA PRO A 125 -7.13 -9.66 -4.22
C PRO A 125 -6.88 -8.25 -4.76
N TYR A 126 -5.63 -7.84 -4.97
CA TYR A 126 -5.34 -6.51 -5.56
C TYR A 126 -5.74 -6.45 -7.02
N ARG A 127 -5.47 -7.51 -7.78
CA ARG A 127 -5.92 -7.61 -9.16
C ARG A 127 -7.44 -7.48 -9.30
N SER A 128 -8.19 -8.15 -8.42
CA SER A 128 -9.65 -8.07 -8.37
C SER A 128 -10.14 -6.64 -8.04
N ILE A 129 -9.53 -5.98 -7.04
CA ILE A 129 -9.82 -4.60 -6.67
C ILE A 129 -9.53 -3.64 -7.83
N ILE A 130 -8.36 -3.78 -8.46
CA ILE A 130 -7.96 -2.93 -9.60
C ILE A 130 -8.96 -3.06 -10.74
N ALA A 131 -9.31 -4.28 -11.13
CA ALA A 131 -10.28 -4.54 -12.19
C ALA A 131 -11.67 -3.97 -11.89
N THR A 132 -12.07 -3.94 -10.62
CA THR A 132 -13.38 -3.44 -10.20
C THR A 132 -13.45 -1.93 -10.16
N TYR A 133 -12.44 -1.27 -9.58
CA TYR A 133 -12.50 0.15 -9.23
C TYR A 133 -11.73 1.07 -10.19
N PHE A 134 -10.75 0.55 -10.94
CA PHE A 134 -9.90 1.32 -11.85
C PHE A 134 -10.11 0.86 -13.30
N LYS A 135 -11.34 0.93 -13.77
CA LYS A 135 -11.77 0.37 -15.08
C LYS A 135 -11.01 0.94 -16.28
N ASN A 136 -10.51 2.18 -16.17
CA ASN A 136 -9.77 2.85 -17.25
C ASN A 136 -8.27 2.62 -17.15
N ALA A 137 -7.78 2.03 -16.04
CA ALA A 137 -6.36 1.86 -15.79
C ALA A 137 -5.80 0.59 -16.42
N THR A 138 -4.59 0.69 -16.96
CA THR A 138 -3.79 -0.48 -17.34
C THR A 138 -3.11 -1.05 -16.10
N TYR A 139 -3.38 -2.32 -15.81
CA TYR A 139 -2.70 -3.02 -14.71
C TYR A 139 -1.29 -3.40 -15.10
N LEU A 140 -0.33 -3.01 -14.28
CA LEU A 140 1.09 -3.35 -14.41
C LEU A 140 1.52 -4.22 -13.23
N VAL A 141 2.27 -5.25 -13.50
CA VAL A 141 2.85 -6.11 -12.44
C VAL A 141 4.23 -5.59 -12.08
N ASP A 142 4.51 -5.49 -10.78
CA ASP A 142 5.85 -5.15 -10.32
C ASP A 142 6.84 -6.23 -10.75
N HIS A 143 7.83 -5.82 -11.53
CA HIS A 143 8.81 -6.72 -12.14
C HIS A 143 9.66 -7.44 -11.08
N LEU A 144 9.95 -6.83 -9.92
CA LEU A 144 10.71 -7.47 -8.85
C LEU A 144 9.98 -8.69 -8.28
N HIS A 145 8.66 -8.62 -8.15
CA HIS A 145 7.83 -9.75 -7.73
C HIS A 145 7.81 -10.88 -8.77
N VAL A 146 7.82 -10.55 -10.08
CA VAL A 146 7.93 -11.53 -11.15
C VAL A 146 9.29 -12.23 -11.11
N VAL A 147 10.39 -11.47 -11.03
CA VAL A 147 11.75 -12.03 -10.93
C VAL A 147 11.90 -12.92 -9.70
N LYS A 148 11.40 -12.47 -8.55
CA LYS A 148 11.39 -13.27 -7.31
C LYS A 148 10.63 -14.57 -7.51
N LEU A 149 9.43 -14.54 -8.10
CA LEU A 149 8.62 -15.74 -8.35
C LEU A 149 9.38 -16.75 -9.22
N VAL A 150 10.02 -16.28 -10.31
CA VAL A 150 10.82 -17.15 -11.20
C VAL A 150 11.99 -17.76 -10.43
N ASN A 151 12.74 -16.97 -9.68
CA ASN A 151 13.88 -17.44 -8.89
C ASN A 151 13.46 -18.44 -7.81
N ASP A 152 12.32 -18.22 -7.14
CA ASP A 152 11.79 -19.16 -6.15
C ASP A 152 11.41 -20.51 -6.79
N GLN A 153 10.78 -20.48 -7.99
CA GLN A 153 10.45 -21.70 -8.72
C GLN A 153 11.71 -22.47 -9.19
N LEU A 154 12.71 -21.78 -9.71
CA LEU A 154 13.99 -22.38 -10.08
C LEU A 154 14.67 -23.03 -8.86
N ASN A 155 14.68 -22.34 -7.72
CA ASN A 155 15.28 -22.84 -6.49
C ASN A 155 14.51 -24.06 -5.95
N ASN A 156 13.19 -24.06 -6.02
CA ASN A 156 12.35 -25.19 -5.62
C ASN A 156 12.60 -26.41 -6.52
N THR A 157 12.73 -26.19 -7.84
CA THR A 157 13.06 -27.25 -8.78
C THR A 157 14.44 -27.83 -8.49
N ARG A 158 15.46 -26.96 -8.31
CA ARG A 158 16.81 -27.38 -7.93
C ARG A 158 16.80 -28.23 -6.66
N LYS A 159 16.14 -27.78 -5.59
CA LYS A 159 16.03 -28.51 -4.32
C LYS A 159 15.34 -29.86 -4.49
N ARG A 160 14.32 -29.92 -5.34
CA ARG A 160 13.60 -31.17 -5.64
C ARG A 160 14.52 -32.18 -6.34
N GLU A 161 15.26 -31.76 -7.36
CA GLU A 161 16.20 -32.64 -8.08
C GLU A 161 17.35 -33.09 -7.18
N MET A 162 17.93 -32.19 -6.39
CA MET A 162 18.98 -32.58 -5.42
C MET A 162 18.51 -33.65 -4.43
N ARG A 163 17.26 -33.59 -3.95
CA ARG A 163 16.71 -34.60 -3.04
C ARG A 163 16.55 -35.96 -3.70
N LYS A 164 16.21 -36.01 -5.01
CA LYS A 164 16.13 -37.30 -5.74
C LYS A 164 17.47 -37.98 -5.83
N HIS A 165 18.56 -37.24 -6.06
CA HIS A 165 19.90 -37.78 -6.22
C HIS A 165 20.68 -37.92 -4.90
N SER A 166 20.17 -37.40 -3.78
CA SER A 166 20.84 -37.57 -2.48
C SER A 166 20.68 -38.98 -1.90
N ASN A 167 19.75 -39.79 -2.41
CA ASN A 167 19.51 -41.20 -1.95
C ASN A 167 20.22 -42.23 -2.85
N ASP A 168 21.00 -41.78 -3.84
CA ASP A 168 21.74 -42.66 -4.77
C ASP A 168 23.18 -42.97 -4.25
N LYS A 169 23.45 -42.83 -2.96
CA LYS A 169 24.74 -43.19 -2.31
C LYS A 169 24.60 -44.36 -1.39
#